data_466efe90be0c8dceec56498a119ec7b6
#
_entry.id   466efe90be0c8dceec56498a119ec7b6
#
_cell.length_a   1.000
_cell.length_b   1.000
_cell.length_c   1.000
_cell.angle_alpha   90.00
_cell.angle_beta   90.00
_cell.angle_gamma   90.00
#
_symmetry.space_group_name_H-M   'P 1'
#
loop_
_entity.id
_entity.type
_entity.pdbx_description
1 polymer ?
#
loop_
_entity_poly.entity_id
_entity_poly.type
_entity_poly.pdbx_seq_one_letter_code
_entity_poly.pdbx_strand_id
1 'polypeptide(L)'
;MRYFRLLILTLAILPAILSGCASSPKAEAWRMRELRFESETDYSSGGSEEVRMDVTFTHAKSGESLVRPAFWDGGNEFVVRFAPTKVGPWKWKSSCREDKSLDGVEGGLKCVVYNGDLAIYRHGFVKTEPGKKYLVYEDGTPFFYLGDTHWGMYTEEIDEKGPHAGSIDTDSHFKYIVDRRVEQGFTVYQSEPIGSAFNVADGKVDQEDIEGFRLADRYYQHIADAGLVHANAEFFFAASMREPLAFDDKALEYLSRYWVARFGAFPVMWTLAQEIDNDFYVENGHQKVYDYKNNPWVKVAEYLHKHDAYSHPLSGHQENVWHTTVTGRGFGAAASEERASVFASEEVARRTGHNWWAVQWSPSLSDPVDPDLVKDYWETSRPAINYEGRYCGLWTKDFGARAQGWISFLSGFFGYGYGAIDIWLYQSGYDIDTESTDGVDTITPEDKRKHWSESIEYASAGQMIHLRNFMESFDWWNLVPVLSDDKAFEASSRAYAYARTPDTHVLYFVAKSKDTGEITDIQPDKTLKVTWYNPRSGESLAPVDLTSGQDGRLRLPEKPDTEDWVLKITE
;
A
#
# COMPACT_ATOMS: atom_id res chain seq x y z
N MET A 1 44.72 49.58 -60.32
CA MET A 1 44.24 48.37 -59.73
C MET A 1 44.96 48.20 -58.41
N ARG A 2 44.32 48.49 -57.30
CA ARG A 2 44.87 48.34 -55.94
C ARG A 2 44.04 47.29 -55.22
N TYR A 3 44.66 46.19 -54.85
CA TYR A 3 44.08 45.14 -54.04
C TYR A 3 44.10 45.55 -52.58
N PHE A 4 42.90 45.69 -51.95
CA PHE A 4 42.76 45.79 -50.52
C PHE A 4 42.66 44.41 -49.91
N ARG A 5 43.64 44.00 -49.08
CA ARG A 5 43.55 42.81 -48.24
C ARG A 5 42.83 43.16 -46.96
N LEU A 6 41.67 42.55 -46.74
CA LEU A 6 40.92 42.63 -45.51
C LEU A 6 41.53 41.61 -44.49
N LEU A 7 42.06 42.13 -43.39
CA LEU A 7 42.53 41.32 -42.28
C LEU A 7 41.28 41.02 -41.40
N ILE A 8 40.88 39.74 -41.34
CA ILE A 8 39.85 39.29 -40.39
C ILE A 8 40.55 38.96 -39.08
N LEU A 9 40.35 39.80 -38.05
CA LEU A 9 40.72 39.50 -36.67
C LEU A 9 39.63 38.57 -36.09
N THR A 10 39.98 37.32 -35.90
CA THR A 10 39.18 36.37 -35.11
C THR A 10 39.37 36.70 -33.65
N LEU A 11 38.38 37.33 -33.05
CA LEU A 11 38.26 37.52 -31.60
C LEU A 11 37.87 36.15 -30.98
N ALA A 12 38.82 35.49 -30.34
CA ALA A 12 38.51 34.30 -29.49
C ALA A 12 37.78 34.83 -28.24
N ILE A 13 36.50 34.58 -28.18
CA ILE A 13 35.70 34.80 -26.95
C ILE A 13 36.00 33.58 -26.06
N LEU A 14 36.83 33.75 -25.06
CA LEU A 14 36.90 32.85 -23.92
C LEU A 14 35.57 32.92 -23.18
N PRO A 15 34.89 31.81 -22.90
CA PRO A 15 33.76 31.84 -21.97
C PRO A 15 34.33 32.13 -20.58
N ALA A 16 34.03 33.31 -20.07
CA ALA A 16 34.23 33.63 -18.65
C ALA A 16 33.36 32.68 -17.83
N ILE A 17 33.99 31.71 -17.18
CA ILE A 17 33.34 30.93 -16.12
C ILE A 17 33.05 31.91 -14.99
N LEU A 18 31.84 32.48 -14.99
CA LEU A 18 31.28 33.15 -13.85
C LEU A 18 31.03 32.08 -12.76
N SER A 19 31.99 31.88 -11.88
CA SER A 19 31.80 31.22 -10.59
C SER A 19 30.92 32.12 -9.72
N GLY A 20 29.66 32.25 -10.12
CA GLY A 20 28.61 32.70 -9.23
C GLY A 20 28.40 31.60 -8.21
N CYS A 21 28.37 31.96 -6.91
CA CYS A 21 27.83 31.10 -5.85
C CYS A 21 26.36 30.79 -6.17
N ALA A 22 26.10 29.85 -7.07
CA ALA A 22 24.78 29.28 -7.26
C ALA A 22 24.42 28.59 -5.95
N SER A 23 23.42 29.09 -5.25
CA SER A 23 22.91 28.43 -4.04
C SER A 23 22.55 27.01 -4.41
N SER A 24 23.06 26.02 -3.64
CA SER A 24 22.74 24.60 -3.86
C SER A 24 21.21 24.42 -4.00
N PRO A 25 20.74 23.61 -4.97
CA PRO A 25 19.32 23.33 -5.13
C PRO A 25 18.70 22.93 -3.80
N LYS A 26 17.50 23.44 -3.50
CA LYS A 26 16.78 23.10 -2.28
C LYS A 26 15.86 21.90 -2.54
N ALA A 27 15.76 20.99 -1.57
CA ALA A 27 14.81 19.91 -1.49
C ALA A 27 14.17 19.91 -0.11
N GLU A 28 12.89 19.59 0.00
CA GLU A 28 12.24 19.36 1.30
C GLU A 28 12.50 17.94 1.78
N ALA A 29 12.57 17.75 3.09
CA ALA A 29 12.75 16.43 3.69
C ALA A 29 11.63 15.49 3.22
N TRP A 30 11.99 14.26 2.87
CA TRP A 30 11.13 13.17 2.41
C TRP A 30 10.41 13.42 1.08
N ARG A 31 10.56 14.59 0.45
CA ARG A 31 10.01 14.84 -0.90
C ARG A 31 11.01 14.50 -1.99
N MET A 32 10.56 13.76 -2.97
CA MET A 32 11.34 13.34 -4.13
C MET A 32 11.90 14.52 -4.91
N ARG A 33 13.16 14.40 -5.31
CA ARG A 33 13.86 15.31 -6.21
C ARG A 33 14.58 14.52 -7.30
N GLU A 34 14.47 14.98 -8.54
CA GLU A 34 15.19 14.40 -9.67
C GLU A 34 16.52 15.08 -9.92
N LEU A 35 17.52 14.28 -10.30
CA LEU A 35 18.77 14.69 -10.93
C LEU A 35 18.86 14.00 -12.28
N ARG A 36 19.16 14.77 -13.33
CA ARG A 36 19.26 14.29 -14.70
C ARG A 36 20.72 14.29 -15.14
N PHE A 37 21.12 13.25 -15.85
CA PHE A 37 22.47 13.02 -16.35
C PHE A 37 22.37 12.69 -17.84
N GLU A 38 23.23 13.29 -18.64
CA GLU A 38 23.30 13.05 -20.09
C GLU A 38 24.54 12.21 -20.40
N SER A 39 24.34 11.08 -21.05
CA SER A 39 25.41 10.27 -21.62
C SER A 39 25.87 10.85 -22.94
N GLU A 40 27.14 10.59 -23.31
CA GLU A 40 27.64 10.83 -24.68
C GLU A 40 27.10 9.77 -25.67
N THR A 41 26.52 8.66 -25.19
CA THR A 41 25.92 7.58 -25.96
C THR A 41 24.40 7.69 -25.96
N ASP A 42 23.79 7.56 -27.14
CA ASP A 42 22.36 7.40 -27.33
C ASP A 42 21.99 5.91 -27.25
N TYR A 43 21.14 5.55 -26.28
CA TYR A 43 20.69 4.18 -26.02
C TYR A 43 19.31 3.86 -26.62
N SER A 44 18.73 4.72 -27.44
CA SER A 44 17.40 4.49 -28.06
C SER A 44 17.32 3.19 -28.88
N SER A 45 18.44 2.67 -29.33
CA SER A 45 18.52 1.40 -30.08
C SER A 45 18.80 0.18 -29.21
N GLY A 46 18.80 0.33 -27.87
CA GLY A 46 19.09 -0.72 -26.90
C GLY A 46 20.45 -0.56 -26.20
N GLY A 47 20.73 -1.43 -25.23
CA GLY A 47 21.95 -1.44 -24.44
C GLY A 47 21.89 -0.65 -23.13
N SER A 48 20.80 0.07 -22.87
CA SER A 48 20.59 0.79 -21.60
C SER A 48 20.53 -0.15 -20.40
N GLU A 49 20.07 -1.37 -20.61
CA GLU A 49 19.95 -2.42 -19.59
C GLU A 49 21.32 -2.92 -19.07
N GLU A 50 22.38 -2.66 -19.80
CA GLU A 50 23.74 -2.99 -19.37
C GLU A 50 24.40 -1.87 -18.55
N VAL A 51 23.85 -0.66 -18.56
CA VAL A 51 24.42 0.50 -17.87
C VAL A 51 23.99 0.50 -16.40
N ARG A 52 24.96 0.39 -15.50
CA ARG A 52 24.75 0.36 -14.04
C ARG A 52 25.29 1.63 -13.40
N MET A 53 24.47 2.69 -13.44
CA MET A 53 24.79 3.94 -12.78
C MET A 53 24.16 3.98 -11.39
N ASP A 54 24.95 4.32 -10.37
CA ASP A 54 24.51 4.62 -9.01
C ASP A 54 24.93 6.03 -8.61
N VAL A 55 24.14 6.68 -7.76
CA VAL A 55 24.52 7.96 -7.13
C VAL A 55 24.50 7.79 -5.61
N THR A 56 25.64 8.05 -5.00
CA THR A 56 25.80 8.05 -3.55
C THR A 56 25.54 9.45 -3.01
N PHE A 57 24.52 9.59 -2.18
CA PHE A 57 24.19 10.81 -1.45
C PHE A 57 24.70 10.72 -0.03
N THR A 58 25.45 11.73 0.42
CA THR A 58 26.03 11.76 1.77
C THR A 58 25.63 13.04 2.49
N HIS A 59 24.96 12.92 3.64
CA HIS A 59 24.62 14.06 4.49
C HIS A 59 25.83 14.58 5.22
N ALA A 60 26.18 15.85 4.99
CA ALA A 60 27.46 16.42 5.40
C ALA A 60 27.67 16.45 6.94
N LYS A 61 26.59 16.47 7.74
CA LYS A 61 26.70 16.56 9.20
C LYS A 61 26.67 15.21 9.92
N SER A 62 25.78 14.29 9.49
CA SER A 62 25.62 12.98 10.15
C SER A 62 26.49 11.89 9.56
N GLY A 63 27.00 12.09 8.32
CA GLY A 63 27.70 11.04 7.57
C GLY A 63 26.77 9.96 7.02
N GLU A 64 25.45 10.08 7.18
CA GLU A 64 24.49 9.17 6.56
C GLU A 64 24.71 9.12 5.06
N SER A 65 24.70 7.92 4.51
CA SER A 65 24.95 7.70 3.09
C SER A 65 23.87 6.79 2.49
N LEU A 66 23.23 7.26 1.41
CA LEU A 66 22.22 6.53 0.67
C LEU A 66 22.67 6.36 -0.76
N VAL A 67 22.64 5.13 -1.28
CA VAL A 67 22.96 4.83 -2.67
C VAL A 67 21.65 4.68 -3.43
N ARG A 68 21.46 5.50 -4.46
CA ARG A 68 20.28 5.44 -5.31
C ARG A 68 20.67 4.99 -6.73
N PRO A 69 20.03 3.94 -7.25
CA PRO A 69 20.22 3.57 -8.64
C PRO A 69 19.62 4.63 -9.57
N ALA A 70 20.25 4.82 -10.73
CA ALA A 70 19.67 5.55 -11.84
C ALA A 70 18.79 4.64 -12.69
N PHE A 71 17.82 5.23 -13.38
CA PHE A 71 17.08 4.60 -14.45
C PHE A 71 17.28 5.37 -15.76
N TRP A 72 17.25 4.65 -16.85
CA TRP A 72 17.25 5.23 -18.19
C TRP A 72 15.86 5.80 -18.52
N ASP A 73 15.79 7.06 -18.99
CA ASP A 73 14.54 7.76 -19.32
C ASP A 73 14.42 8.09 -20.82
N GLY A 74 15.07 7.29 -21.67
CA GLY A 74 15.06 7.42 -23.12
C GLY A 74 16.27 8.17 -23.69
N GLY A 75 16.61 7.91 -24.96
CA GLY A 75 17.72 8.56 -25.64
C GLY A 75 19.06 8.37 -24.90
N ASN A 76 19.69 9.47 -24.56
CA ASN A 76 20.91 9.49 -23.76
C ASN A 76 20.71 9.92 -22.30
N GLU A 77 19.46 9.96 -21.82
CA GLU A 77 19.13 10.50 -20.50
C GLU A 77 19.04 9.41 -19.42
N PHE A 78 19.72 9.63 -18.28
CA PHE A 78 19.61 8.85 -17.05
C PHE A 78 19.13 9.74 -15.92
N VAL A 79 18.20 9.23 -15.09
CA VAL A 79 17.57 9.98 -14.02
C VAL A 79 17.79 9.27 -12.69
N VAL A 80 18.09 10.05 -11.64
CA VAL A 80 18.14 9.57 -10.26
C VAL A 80 17.13 10.35 -9.44
N ARG A 81 16.28 9.63 -8.72
CA ARG A 81 15.32 10.18 -7.77
C ARG A 81 15.80 10.01 -6.35
N PHE A 82 15.77 11.08 -5.60
CA PHE A 82 16.23 11.12 -4.22
C PHE A 82 15.27 11.90 -3.33
N ALA A 83 14.89 11.32 -2.18
CA ALA A 83 14.16 11.97 -1.11
C ALA A 83 15.10 12.13 0.08
N PRO A 84 15.57 13.34 0.39
CA PRO A 84 16.53 13.54 1.50
C PRO A 84 15.85 13.30 2.84
N THR A 85 16.44 12.44 3.66
CA THR A 85 15.92 12.02 4.97
C THR A 85 16.25 12.98 6.11
N LYS A 86 17.29 13.81 5.96
CA LYS A 86 17.78 14.72 7.00
C LYS A 86 17.96 16.13 6.50
N VAL A 87 17.53 17.08 7.30
CA VAL A 87 17.71 18.52 7.06
C VAL A 87 19.19 18.91 7.14
N GLY A 88 19.67 19.59 6.11
CA GLY A 88 21.03 20.04 5.99
C GLY A 88 21.62 19.87 4.59
N PRO A 89 22.92 20.10 4.43
CA PRO A 89 23.60 19.93 3.16
C PRO A 89 23.88 18.45 2.87
N TRP A 90 23.57 18.03 1.66
CA TRP A 90 23.90 16.73 1.08
C TRP A 90 24.88 16.93 -0.07
N LYS A 91 25.87 16.06 -0.16
CA LYS A 91 26.75 15.91 -1.33
C LYS A 91 26.38 14.63 -2.05
N TRP A 92 26.58 14.61 -3.35
CA TRP A 92 26.37 13.40 -4.13
C TRP A 92 27.46 13.21 -5.16
N LYS A 93 27.68 11.93 -5.53
CA LYS A 93 28.64 11.51 -6.54
C LYS A 93 28.10 10.31 -7.30
N SER A 94 28.16 10.36 -8.63
CA SER A 94 27.81 9.24 -9.48
C SER A 94 28.95 8.24 -9.60
N SER A 95 28.59 6.99 -9.91
CA SER A 95 29.47 5.89 -10.24
C SER A 95 28.86 5.10 -11.39
N CYS A 96 29.56 4.99 -12.49
CA CYS A 96 29.15 4.21 -13.66
C CYS A 96 30.40 3.61 -14.32
N ARG A 97 30.43 2.28 -14.39
CA ARG A 97 31.59 1.58 -14.99
C ARG A 97 31.46 1.48 -16.49
N GLU A 98 30.26 1.28 -16.98
CA GLU A 98 29.90 0.99 -18.36
C GLU A 98 29.93 2.25 -19.24
N ASP A 99 29.63 3.41 -18.67
CA ASP A 99 29.62 4.70 -19.36
C ASP A 99 30.43 5.75 -18.59
N LYS A 100 31.56 6.17 -19.21
CA LYS A 100 32.49 7.12 -18.58
C LYS A 100 31.98 8.54 -18.49
N SER A 101 31.04 8.93 -19.34
CA SER A 101 30.42 10.26 -19.28
C SER A 101 29.49 10.42 -18.05
N LEU A 102 29.00 9.30 -17.53
CA LEU A 102 28.15 9.23 -16.35
C LEU A 102 28.91 8.99 -15.03
N ASP A 103 30.23 8.68 -15.12
CA ASP A 103 31.06 8.31 -13.96
C ASP A 103 31.72 9.52 -13.31
N GLY A 104 31.68 9.59 -11.99
CA GLY A 104 32.39 10.59 -11.20
C GLY A 104 31.78 12.00 -11.21
N VAL A 105 30.58 12.18 -11.72
CA VAL A 105 29.87 13.45 -11.67
C VAL A 105 29.46 13.76 -10.23
N GLU A 106 29.73 15.00 -9.78
CA GLU A 106 29.54 15.39 -8.38
C GLU A 106 28.67 16.64 -8.27
N GLY A 107 28.00 16.76 -7.13
CA GLY A 107 27.20 17.94 -6.82
C GLY A 107 26.69 17.96 -5.39
N GLY A 108 25.73 18.81 -5.14
CA GLY A 108 25.13 18.93 -3.82
C GLY A 108 23.74 19.54 -3.83
N LEU A 109 22.99 19.30 -2.76
CA LEU A 109 21.70 19.92 -2.50
C LEU A 109 21.58 20.31 -1.02
N LYS A 110 20.66 21.21 -0.72
CA LYS A 110 20.31 21.58 0.66
C LYS A 110 18.91 21.07 0.98
N CYS A 111 18.83 20.10 1.90
CA CYS A 111 17.55 19.70 2.45
C CYS A 111 17.05 20.74 3.46
N VAL A 112 15.78 21.10 3.35
CA VAL A 112 15.05 21.97 4.28
C VAL A 112 13.90 21.21 4.92
N VAL A 113 13.40 21.70 6.05
CA VAL A 113 12.22 21.12 6.72
C VAL A 113 11.02 21.23 5.77
N TYR A 114 10.21 20.18 5.70
CA TYR A 114 8.89 20.25 5.11
C TYR A 114 7.94 20.99 6.04
N ASN A 115 7.28 22.05 5.56
CA ASN A 115 6.39 22.90 6.35
C ASN A 115 4.90 22.72 5.99
N GLY A 116 4.58 21.78 5.12
CA GLY A 116 3.19 21.46 4.74
C GLY A 116 2.50 20.54 5.77
N ASP A 117 1.30 20.10 5.45
CA ASP A 117 0.44 19.33 6.36
C ASP A 117 0.42 17.82 6.11
N LEU A 118 1.05 17.34 5.02
CA LEU A 118 1.04 15.93 4.68
C LEU A 118 1.90 15.10 5.65
N ALA A 119 1.26 14.15 6.33
CA ALA A 119 1.91 13.30 7.33
C ALA A 119 3.11 12.52 6.77
N ILE A 120 3.00 12.00 5.53
CA ILE A 120 4.07 11.28 4.83
C ILE A 120 5.38 12.06 4.67
N TYR A 121 5.33 13.40 4.71
CA TYR A 121 6.52 14.25 4.64
C TYR A 121 6.91 14.86 6.00
N ARG A 122 5.94 14.98 6.93
CA ARG A 122 6.21 15.43 8.30
C ARG A 122 6.92 14.37 9.13
N HIS A 123 6.43 13.11 9.01
CA HIS A 123 6.87 11.97 9.81
C HIS A 123 7.85 11.06 9.05
N GLY A 124 8.03 11.29 7.75
CA GLY A 124 8.84 10.44 6.86
C GLY A 124 8.08 9.22 6.31
N PHE A 125 8.79 8.39 5.54
CA PHE A 125 8.17 7.23 4.90
C PHE A 125 7.69 6.20 5.93
N VAL A 126 6.69 5.41 5.52
CA VAL A 126 6.17 4.31 6.34
C VAL A 126 7.19 3.17 6.38
N LYS A 127 7.30 2.52 7.54
CA LYS A 127 8.14 1.35 7.77
C LYS A 127 7.50 0.36 8.74
N THR A 128 8.08 -0.82 8.85
CA THR A 128 7.83 -1.76 9.94
C THR A 128 8.87 -1.57 11.04
N GLU A 129 8.49 -1.88 12.29
CA GLU A 129 9.44 -1.96 13.41
C GLU A 129 9.34 -3.33 14.08
N PRO A 130 10.48 -3.94 14.47
CA PRO A 130 10.48 -5.22 15.15
C PRO A 130 9.59 -5.22 16.41
N GLY A 131 8.73 -6.23 16.53
CA GLY A 131 7.83 -6.42 17.67
C GLY A 131 6.54 -5.60 17.62
N LYS A 132 6.36 -4.70 16.66
CA LYS A 132 5.09 -4.00 16.43
C LYS A 132 4.19 -4.79 15.48
N LYS A 133 2.90 -4.78 15.75
CA LYS A 133 1.85 -5.43 14.93
C LYS A 133 1.21 -4.46 13.92
N TYR A 134 1.72 -3.24 13.85
CA TYR A 134 1.24 -2.15 13.01
C TYR A 134 2.41 -1.44 12.34
N LEU A 135 2.10 -0.70 11.29
CA LEU A 135 3.07 0.12 10.58
C LEU A 135 3.30 1.45 11.32
N VAL A 136 4.46 2.03 11.12
CA VAL A 136 4.82 3.35 11.67
C VAL A 136 5.45 4.22 10.58
N TYR A 137 5.41 5.53 10.78
CA TYR A 137 6.28 6.44 10.04
C TYR A 137 7.74 6.34 10.51
N GLU A 138 8.66 6.96 9.77
CA GLU A 138 10.09 6.93 10.09
C GLU A 138 10.42 7.46 11.50
N ASP A 139 9.67 8.41 12.00
CA ASP A 139 9.83 8.95 13.36
C ASP A 139 9.19 8.10 14.48
N GLY A 140 8.57 6.96 14.12
CA GLY A 140 7.92 6.04 15.06
C GLY A 140 6.45 6.33 15.33
N THR A 141 5.88 7.39 14.77
CA THR A 141 4.44 7.69 14.85
C THR A 141 3.63 6.54 14.21
N PRO A 142 2.60 5.99 14.87
CA PRO A 142 1.76 4.94 14.30
C PRO A 142 1.11 5.37 12.99
N PHE A 143 1.13 4.49 12.00
CA PHE A 143 0.50 4.70 10.70
C PHE A 143 -0.82 3.93 10.62
N PHE A 144 -1.93 4.64 10.42
CA PHE A 144 -3.23 4.03 10.23
C PHE A 144 -3.40 3.61 8.78
N TYR A 145 -3.36 2.31 8.50
CA TYR A 145 -3.51 1.77 7.15
C TYR A 145 -4.99 1.65 6.78
N LEU A 146 -5.46 2.52 5.92
CA LEU A 146 -6.78 2.42 5.27
C LEU A 146 -6.58 2.59 3.77
N GLY A 147 -6.60 1.47 3.05
CA GLY A 147 -6.34 1.39 1.62
C GLY A 147 -7.62 1.37 0.79
N ASP A 148 -7.52 1.89 -0.43
CA ASP A 148 -8.52 1.71 -1.48
C ASP A 148 -7.89 0.99 -2.67
N THR A 149 -8.63 0.05 -3.26
CA THR A 149 -8.13 -0.88 -4.27
C THR A 149 -8.40 -0.38 -5.68
N HIS A 150 -7.34 -0.18 -6.46
CA HIS A 150 -7.33 0.33 -7.84
C HIS A 150 -6.42 -0.53 -8.72
N TRP A 151 -6.81 -1.77 -9.02
CA TRP A 151 -5.96 -2.65 -9.82
C TRP A 151 -5.79 -2.13 -11.26
N GLY A 152 -6.77 -1.44 -11.79
CA GLY A 152 -6.72 -0.84 -13.13
C GLY A 152 -6.28 0.61 -13.18
N MET A 153 -5.37 1.08 -12.32
CA MET A 153 -4.94 2.48 -12.21
C MET A 153 -4.65 3.14 -13.56
N TYR A 154 -3.96 2.47 -14.47
CA TYR A 154 -3.56 3.02 -15.77
C TYR A 154 -4.69 3.10 -16.80
N THR A 155 -5.89 2.62 -16.48
CA THR A 155 -7.08 2.78 -17.30
C THR A 155 -7.87 4.05 -16.93
N GLU A 156 -7.53 4.71 -15.83
CA GLU A 156 -8.12 5.97 -15.39
C GLU A 156 -7.41 7.16 -16.06
N GLU A 157 -8.16 8.09 -16.66
CA GLU A 157 -7.57 9.24 -17.33
C GLU A 157 -7.03 10.26 -16.31
N ILE A 158 -5.74 10.59 -16.41
CA ILE A 158 -5.08 11.51 -15.48
C ILE A 158 -5.03 12.96 -16.00
N ASP A 159 -4.90 13.16 -17.31
CA ASP A 159 -4.64 14.49 -17.87
C ASP A 159 -5.90 15.20 -18.36
N GLU A 160 -6.91 14.43 -18.72
CA GLU A 160 -8.12 14.95 -19.35
C GLU A 160 -9.35 14.15 -18.97
N LYS A 161 -10.50 14.72 -19.27
CA LYS A 161 -11.80 14.07 -19.16
C LYS A 161 -11.99 13.11 -20.31
N GLY A 162 -11.79 11.83 -20.06
CA GLY A 162 -11.95 10.77 -21.04
C GLY A 162 -13.40 10.33 -21.25
N PRO A 163 -13.62 9.28 -22.08
CA PRO A 163 -14.94 8.78 -22.42
C PRO A 163 -15.72 8.24 -21.23
N HIS A 164 -15.03 7.91 -20.14
CA HIS A 164 -15.64 7.34 -18.93
C HIS A 164 -15.99 8.38 -17.86
N ALA A 165 -15.94 9.68 -18.18
CA ALA A 165 -16.26 10.76 -17.23
C ALA A 165 -17.67 10.69 -16.64
N GLY A 166 -18.62 10.11 -17.35
CA GLY A 166 -20.01 10.08 -16.91
C GLY A 166 -20.58 11.49 -16.74
N SER A 167 -21.34 11.70 -15.65
CA SER A 167 -21.97 12.98 -15.32
C SER A 167 -21.09 13.88 -14.44
N ILE A 168 -19.93 13.42 -13.98
CA ILE A 168 -19.04 14.22 -13.12
C ILE A 168 -18.33 15.27 -13.96
N ASP A 169 -18.40 16.54 -13.51
CA ASP A 169 -17.65 17.64 -14.10
C ASP A 169 -16.26 17.69 -13.43
N THR A 170 -15.31 17.04 -14.05
CA THR A 170 -13.90 16.98 -13.61
C THR A 170 -12.97 17.02 -14.81
N ASP A 171 -11.81 17.60 -14.63
CA ASP A 171 -10.75 17.66 -15.65
C ASP A 171 -9.94 16.34 -15.70
N SER A 172 -10.02 15.51 -14.65
CA SER A 172 -9.31 14.25 -14.54
C SER A 172 -10.06 13.28 -13.66
N HIS A 173 -10.38 12.09 -14.17
CA HIS A 173 -11.05 11.04 -13.40
C HIS A 173 -10.16 10.54 -12.28
N PHE A 174 -8.92 10.23 -12.60
CA PHE A 174 -7.95 9.72 -11.64
C PHE A 174 -7.79 10.67 -10.45
N LYS A 175 -7.55 11.96 -10.73
CA LYS A 175 -7.38 12.96 -9.66
C LYS A 175 -8.64 13.10 -8.82
N TYR A 176 -9.81 13.13 -9.44
CA TYR A 176 -11.08 13.17 -8.73
C TYR A 176 -11.24 11.99 -7.77
N ILE A 177 -10.97 10.77 -8.24
CA ILE A 177 -11.08 9.55 -7.42
C ILE A 177 -10.10 9.60 -6.23
N VAL A 178 -8.84 9.93 -6.48
CA VAL A 178 -7.81 10.05 -5.44
C VAL A 178 -8.19 11.10 -4.40
N ASP A 179 -8.55 12.30 -4.84
CA ASP A 179 -8.89 13.41 -3.93
C ASP A 179 -10.15 13.06 -3.10
N ARG A 180 -11.14 12.42 -3.72
CA ARG A 180 -12.34 11.97 -3.03
C ARG A 180 -12.05 10.91 -1.96
N ARG A 181 -11.13 9.98 -2.22
CA ARG A 181 -10.70 8.99 -1.23
C ARG A 181 -9.97 9.64 -0.04
N VAL A 182 -9.16 10.65 -0.29
CA VAL A 182 -8.54 11.44 0.80
C VAL A 182 -9.62 12.09 1.69
N GLU A 183 -10.66 12.70 1.09
CA GLU A 183 -11.79 13.27 1.85
C GLU A 183 -12.56 12.20 2.66
N GLN A 184 -12.64 10.98 2.16
CA GLN A 184 -13.25 9.83 2.82
C GLN A 184 -12.35 9.19 3.90
N GLY A 185 -11.15 9.73 4.12
CA GLY A 185 -10.23 9.34 5.20
C GLY A 185 -9.21 8.25 4.84
N PHE A 186 -9.13 7.85 3.58
CA PHE A 186 -8.12 6.88 3.12
C PHE A 186 -6.70 7.41 3.26
N THR A 187 -5.74 6.50 3.49
CA THR A 187 -4.33 6.80 3.70
C THR A 187 -3.41 6.09 2.73
N VAL A 188 -3.93 5.08 2.04
CA VAL A 188 -3.17 4.24 1.11
C VAL A 188 -3.94 4.09 -0.20
N TYR A 189 -3.23 4.22 -1.31
CA TYR A 189 -3.67 3.86 -2.65
C TYR A 189 -3.05 2.50 -3.01
N GLN A 190 -3.86 1.50 -3.33
CA GLN A 190 -3.40 0.15 -3.67
C GLN A 190 -3.54 -0.06 -5.18
N SER A 191 -2.46 -0.40 -5.87
CA SER A 191 -2.51 -0.58 -7.32
C SER A 191 -1.65 -1.73 -7.83
N GLU A 192 -1.97 -2.14 -9.05
CA GLU A 192 -1.17 -3.02 -9.88
C GLU A 192 -0.99 -2.41 -11.27
N PRO A 193 0.04 -2.80 -12.04
CA PRO A 193 0.27 -2.26 -13.38
C PRO A 193 -0.62 -2.92 -14.45
N ILE A 194 -1.87 -3.28 -14.11
CA ILE A 194 -2.85 -3.79 -15.08
C ILE A 194 -3.27 -2.64 -15.99
N GLY A 195 -3.25 -2.88 -17.30
CA GLY A 195 -3.57 -1.86 -18.31
C GLY A 195 -2.46 -0.84 -18.52
N SER A 196 -1.23 -1.13 -18.04
CA SER A 196 -0.07 -0.25 -18.23
C SER A 196 0.23 0.04 -19.69
N ALA A 197 0.75 1.23 -19.94
CA ALA A 197 1.18 1.66 -21.28
C ALA A 197 2.62 1.25 -21.61
N PHE A 198 3.27 0.43 -20.79
CA PHE A 198 4.59 -0.15 -20.99
C PHE A 198 4.51 -1.67 -21.01
N ASN A 199 5.48 -2.33 -21.65
CA ASN A 199 5.52 -3.79 -21.74
C ASN A 199 6.95 -4.30 -21.48
N VAL A 200 7.19 -4.83 -20.31
CA VAL A 200 8.50 -5.34 -19.87
C VAL A 200 8.59 -6.88 -19.86
N ALA A 201 7.67 -7.56 -20.54
CA ALA A 201 7.63 -9.03 -20.57
C ALA A 201 8.85 -9.67 -21.23
N ASP A 202 9.60 -8.92 -22.05
CA ASP A 202 10.87 -9.32 -22.66
C ASP A 202 12.09 -9.12 -21.74
N GLY A 203 11.86 -8.62 -20.52
CA GLY A 203 12.91 -8.47 -19.49
C GLY A 203 13.72 -7.19 -19.55
N LYS A 204 13.28 -6.20 -20.32
CA LYS A 204 13.98 -4.91 -20.48
C LYS A 204 12.98 -3.75 -20.60
N VAL A 205 13.50 -2.53 -20.62
CA VAL A 205 12.76 -1.30 -20.92
C VAL A 205 13.30 -0.73 -22.23
N ASP A 206 12.44 -0.67 -23.24
CA ASP A 206 12.76 -0.14 -24.55
C ASP A 206 12.32 1.33 -24.70
N GLN A 207 12.78 1.98 -25.78
CA GLN A 207 12.42 3.39 -26.06
C GLN A 207 10.91 3.59 -26.17
N GLU A 208 10.17 2.57 -26.61
CA GLU A 208 8.72 2.60 -26.77
C GLU A 208 7.99 2.61 -25.43
N ASP A 209 8.60 2.08 -24.36
CA ASP A 209 8.03 2.03 -23.00
C ASP A 209 8.13 3.35 -22.24
N ILE A 210 9.06 4.23 -22.64
CA ILE A 210 9.41 5.43 -21.87
C ILE A 210 8.21 6.35 -21.64
N GLU A 211 7.37 6.57 -22.64
CA GLU A 211 6.18 7.43 -22.47
C GLU A 211 5.17 6.78 -21.52
N GLY A 212 5.04 5.45 -21.51
CA GLY A 212 4.22 4.72 -20.55
C GLY A 212 4.75 4.86 -19.11
N PHE A 213 6.06 4.79 -18.92
CA PHE A 213 6.67 5.04 -17.62
C PHE A 213 6.55 6.50 -17.17
N ARG A 214 6.65 7.46 -18.09
CA ARG A 214 6.41 8.88 -17.80
C ARG A 214 4.95 9.13 -17.43
N LEU A 215 4.02 8.40 -18.03
CA LEU A 215 2.62 8.38 -17.60
C LEU A 215 2.51 7.85 -16.16
N ALA A 216 3.13 6.71 -15.84
CA ALA A 216 3.16 6.16 -14.48
C ALA A 216 3.70 7.17 -13.46
N ASP A 217 4.77 7.90 -13.79
CA ASP A 217 5.33 8.95 -12.92
C ASP A 217 4.31 9.99 -12.49
N ARG A 218 3.39 10.37 -13.37
CA ARG A 218 2.35 11.36 -13.07
C ARG A 218 1.31 10.83 -12.08
N TYR A 219 0.97 9.53 -12.18
CA TYR A 219 0.11 8.86 -11.20
C TYR A 219 0.78 8.83 -9.82
N TYR A 220 2.02 8.37 -9.74
CA TYR A 220 2.78 8.32 -8.48
C TYR A 220 2.93 9.70 -7.84
N GLN A 221 3.23 10.71 -8.67
CA GLN A 221 3.36 12.07 -8.18
C GLN A 221 2.05 12.60 -7.60
N HIS A 222 0.90 12.37 -8.26
CA HIS A 222 -0.39 12.84 -7.76
C HIS A 222 -0.79 12.13 -6.47
N ILE A 223 -0.61 10.80 -6.38
CA ILE A 223 -0.86 10.03 -5.15
C ILE A 223 -0.05 10.60 -3.97
N ALA A 224 1.23 10.86 -4.21
CA ALA A 224 2.11 11.43 -3.18
C ALA A 224 1.73 12.88 -2.82
N ASP A 225 1.35 13.72 -3.79
CA ASP A 225 0.91 15.10 -3.55
C ASP A 225 -0.45 15.15 -2.84
N ALA A 226 -1.30 14.13 -3.00
CA ALA A 226 -2.53 13.95 -2.24
C ALA A 226 -2.29 13.46 -0.79
N GLY A 227 -1.07 13.04 -0.45
CA GLY A 227 -0.68 12.61 0.89
C GLY A 227 -0.91 11.12 1.16
N LEU A 228 -1.15 10.33 0.12
CA LEU A 228 -1.33 8.89 0.24
C LEU A 228 0.01 8.15 0.13
N VAL A 229 0.11 7.04 0.84
CA VAL A 229 1.14 6.02 0.60
C VAL A 229 0.68 5.13 -0.55
N HIS A 230 1.55 4.83 -1.48
CA HIS A 230 1.23 3.99 -2.61
C HIS A 230 1.72 2.55 -2.37
N ALA A 231 0.79 1.66 -2.01
CA ALA A 231 1.05 0.22 -2.00
C ALA A 231 0.92 -0.31 -3.43
N ASN A 232 2.03 -0.67 -4.04
CA ASN A 232 2.08 -1.00 -5.46
C ASN A 232 2.72 -2.35 -5.72
N ALA A 233 2.19 -3.04 -6.72
CA ALA A 233 2.81 -4.22 -7.30
C ALA A 233 3.78 -3.83 -8.43
N GLU A 234 4.73 -4.71 -8.73
CA GLU A 234 5.81 -4.47 -9.68
C GLU A 234 5.46 -5.03 -11.05
N PHE A 235 5.91 -4.36 -12.10
CA PHE A 235 5.91 -4.69 -13.52
C PHE A 235 4.56 -5.12 -14.12
N PHE A 236 3.93 -6.18 -13.57
CA PHE A 236 2.68 -6.77 -14.02
C PHE A 236 2.13 -7.75 -12.95
N PHE A 237 0.89 -8.20 -13.08
CA PHE A 237 0.29 -9.10 -12.11
C PHE A 237 0.82 -10.55 -12.23
N ALA A 238 0.71 -11.33 -11.16
CA ALA A 238 1.36 -12.63 -11.02
C ALA A 238 1.11 -13.61 -12.18
N ALA A 239 -0.12 -13.69 -12.68
CA ALA A 239 -0.47 -14.58 -13.79
C ALA A 239 0.21 -14.23 -15.13
N SER A 240 0.76 -13.01 -15.26
CA SER A 240 1.50 -12.57 -16.45
C SER A 240 2.99 -12.89 -16.38
N MET A 241 3.51 -13.31 -15.23
CA MET A 241 4.89 -13.76 -15.07
C MET A 241 5.09 -15.09 -15.80
N ARG A 242 5.79 -15.08 -16.96
CA ARG A 242 5.92 -16.22 -17.87
C ARG A 242 7.37 -16.46 -18.26
N GLU A 243 7.63 -17.64 -18.86
CA GLU A 243 8.92 -17.91 -19.51
C GLU A 243 9.13 -17.00 -20.76
N PRO A 244 10.35 -16.57 -21.03
CA PRO A 244 11.57 -16.90 -20.27
C PRO A 244 11.76 -16.04 -19.01
N LEU A 245 11.06 -14.92 -18.86
CA LEU A 245 11.32 -13.90 -17.83
C LEU A 245 11.23 -14.47 -16.41
N ALA A 246 10.26 -15.33 -16.11
CA ALA A 246 10.08 -15.90 -14.76
C ALA A 246 11.34 -16.58 -14.20
N PHE A 247 12.26 -17.01 -15.08
CA PHE A 247 13.50 -17.70 -14.73
C PHE A 247 14.76 -17.00 -15.24
N ASP A 248 14.62 -15.77 -15.76
CA ASP A 248 15.76 -14.93 -16.16
C ASP A 248 16.19 -14.02 -15.00
N ASP A 249 17.13 -14.51 -14.21
CA ASP A 249 17.66 -13.82 -13.03
C ASP A 249 18.22 -12.42 -13.36
N LYS A 250 18.86 -12.27 -14.55
CA LYS A 250 19.44 -10.99 -14.99
C LYS A 250 18.35 -9.98 -15.33
N ALA A 251 17.32 -10.40 -16.04
CA ALA A 251 16.19 -9.57 -16.40
C ALA A 251 15.39 -9.16 -15.16
N LEU A 252 15.10 -10.10 -14.23
CA LEU A 252 14.41 -9.80 -12.98
C LEU A 252 15.21 -8.81 -12.10
N GLU A 253 16.54 -8.94 -12.03
CA GLU A 253 17.38 -7.96 -11.32
C GLU A 253 17.33 -6.59 -11.97
N TYR A 254 17.44 -6.53 -13.31
CA TYR A 254 17.38 -5.27 -14.05
C TYR A 254 16.04 -4.55 -13.82
N LEU A 255 14.92 -5.24 -14.01
CA LEU A 255 13.59 -4.66 -13.86
C LEU A 255 13.32 -4.23 -12.41
N SER A 256 13.70 -5.04 -11.42
CA SER A 256 13.54 -4.68 -9.99
C SER A 256 14.37 -3.43 -9.65
N ARG A 257 15.61 -3.35 -10.13
CA ARG A 257 16.45 -2.19 -9.95
C ARG A 257 15.86 -0.94 -10.63
N TYR A 258 15.35 -1.09 -11.86
CA TYR A 258 14.70 -0.01 -12.61
C TYR A 258 13.47 0.52 -11.85
N TRP A 259 12.64 -0.39 -11.34
CA TRP A 259 11.44 -0.06 -10.57
C TRP A 259 11.77 0.72 -9.29
N VAL A 260 12.72 0.25 -8.49
CA VAL A 260 13.20 0.96 -7.31
C VAL A 260 13.83 2.30 -7.65
N ALA A 261 14.63 2.36 -8.73
CA ALA A 261 15.24 3.62 -9.17
C ALA A 261 14.20 4.67 -9.49
N ARG A 262 13.13 4.26 -10.21
CA ARG A 262 12.09 5.17 -10.68
C ARG A 262 11.10 5.54 -9.59
N PHE A 263 10.64 4.58 -8.80
CA PHE A 263 9.52 4.79 -7.87
C PHE A 263 9.91 4.81 -6.39
N GLY A 264 11.04 4.27 -6.00
CA GLY A 264 11.44 4.14 -4.60
C GLY A 264 11.86 5.45 -3.91
N ALA A 265 11.70 6.61 -4.51
CA ALA A 265 11.83 7.92 -3.83
C ALA A 265 10.48 8.57 -3.53
N PHE A 266 9.39 7.91 -3.89
CA PHE A 266 8.04 8.24 -3.48
C PHE A 266 7.66 7.53 -2.17
N PRO A 267 6.60 7.94 -1.48
CA PRO A 267 6.07 7.23 -0.31
C PRO A 267 5.36 5.95 -0.77
N VAL A 268 6.11 4.87 -0.91
CA VAL A 268 5.61 3.59 -1.42
C VAL A 268 5.70 2.46 -0.40
N MET A 269 4.94 1.39 -0.65
CA MET A 269 5.09 0.07 -0.05
C MET A 269 5.09 -0.94 -1.20
N TRP A 270 6.01 -1.91 -1.17
CA TRP A 270 6.12 -2.94 -2.21
C TRP A 270 5.19 -4.11 -1.90
N THR A 271 4.34 -4.50 -2.85
CA THR A 271 3.39 -5.61 -2.71
C THR A 271 3.59 -6.73 -3.74
N LEU A 272 4.70 -6.69 -4.47
CA LEU A 272 5.13 -7.62 -5.52
C LEU A 272 4.12 -7.74 -6.66
N ALA A 273 3.11 -8.58 -6.51
CA ALA A 273 2.03 -8.74 -7.46
C ALA A 273 0.80 -9.32 -6.75
N GLN A 274 -0.35 -9.30 -7.42
CA GLN A 274 -1.57 -9.91 -6.92
C GLN A 274 -1.42 -11.44 -6.85
N GLU A 275 -1.85 -12.01 -5.71
CA GLU A 275 -2.01 -13.46 -5.54
C GLU A 275 -0.78 -14.26 -5.99
N ILE A 276 0.40 -13.84 -5.52
CA ILE A 276 1.69 -14.37 -5.97
C ILE A 276 1.90 -15.86 -5.68
N ASP A 277 1.14 -16.43 -4.78
CA ASP A 277 1.18 -17.84 -4.35
C ASP A 277 -0.05 -18.65 -4.79
N ASN A 278 -0.89 -18.09 -5.67
CA ASN A 278 -2.12 -18.70 -6.13
C ASN A 278 -1.90 -19.74 -7.24
N ASP A 279 -2.35 -20.98 -6.99
CA ASP A 279 -2.39 -22.05 -7.99
C ASP A 279 -3.64 -22.00 -8.91
N PHE A 280 -4.63 -21.19 -8.55
CA PHE A 280 -5.89 -21.04 -9.28
C PHE A 280 -5.69 -20.68 -10.76
N TYR A 281 -4.70 -19.87 -11.07
CA TYR A 281 -4.40 -19.47 -12.45
C TYR A 281 -3.96 -20.63 -13.33
N VAL A 282 -3.35 -21.65 -12.76
CA VAL A 282 -3.00 -22.90 -13.49
C VAL A 282 -4.26 -23.69 -13.78
N GLU A 283 -5.14 -23.84 -12.80
CA GLU A 283 -6.37 -24.65 -12.90
C GLU A 283 -7.37 -24.04 -13.88
N ASN A 284 -7.41 -22.71 -14.03
CA ASN A 284 -8.30 -21.99 -14.94
C ASN A 284 -7.69 -21.68 -16.31
N GLY A 285 -6.62 -22.39 -16.69
CA GLY A 285 -6.01 -22.27 -18.02
C GLY A 285 -5.11 -21.05 -18.21
N HIS A 286 -4.82 -20.30 -17.17
CA HIS A 286 -3.76 -19.30 -17.17
C HIS A 286 -2.41 -20.00 -17.22
N GLN A 287 -1.48 -19.48 -18.01
CA GLN A 287 -0.15 -20.10 -18.19
C GLN A 287 0.83 -19.72 -17.08
N LYS A 288 0.44 -19.87 -15.82
CA LYS A 288 1.35 -19.72 -14.69
C LYS A 288 2.41 -20.84 -14.73
N VAL A 289 3.67 -20.46 -14.78
CA VAL A 289 4.80 -21.40 -14.95
C VAL A 289 5.51 -21.73 -13.65
N TYR A 290 5.00 -21.23 -12.55
CA TYR A 290 5.56 -21.43 -11.20
C TYR A 290 4.45 -21.81 -10.22
N ASP A 291 4.85 -22.48 -9.16
CA ASP A 291 4.04 -22.73 -7.97
C ASP A 291 4.62 -21.96 -6.77
N TYR A 292 4.04 -22.12 -5.60
CA TYR A 292 4.52 -21.43 -4.38
C TYR A 292 5.93 -21.85 -3.95
N LYS A 293 6.51 -22.96 -4.44
CA LYS A 293 7.86 -23.44 -4.09
C LYS A 293 8.95 -22.83 -4.96
N ASN A 294 8.68 -22.60 -6.24
CA ASN A 294 9.60 -22.02 -7.21
C ASN A 294 9.17 -20.62 -7.69
N ASN A 295 8.56 -19.87 -6.81
CA ASN A 295 7.96 -18.59 -7.08
C ASN A 295 9.01 -17.52 -7.43
N PRO A 296 9.02 -16.97 -8.67
CA PRO A 296 10.01 -15.99 -9.10
C PRO A 296 9.90 -14.65 -8.35
N TRP A 297 8.75 -14.36 -7.74
CA TRP A 297 8.56 -13.15 -6.94
C TRP A 297 9.46 -13.11 -5.70
N VAL A 298 9.96 -14.26 -5.23
CA VAL A 298 11.02 -14.31 -4.20
C VAL A 298 12.29 -13.61 -4.69
N LYS A 299 12.67 -13.81 -5.97
CA LYS A 299 13.83 -13.14 -6.56
C LYS A 299 13.59 -11.65 -6.76
N VAL A 300 12.40 -11.27 -7.24
CA VAL A 300 12.02 -9.87 -7.36
C VAL A 300 12.12 -9.18 -5.99
N ALA A 301 11.60 -9.79 -4.94
CA ALA A 301 11.69 -9.27 -3.56
C ALA A 301 13.15 -9.09 -3.10
N GLU A 302 14.03 -10.07 -3.36
CA GLU A 302 15.46 -9.96 -3.04
C GLU A 302 16.12 -8.77 -3.76
N TYR A 303 15.80 -8.55 -5.02
CA TYR A 303 16.36 -7.45 -5.79
C TYR A 303 15.79 -6.09 -5.40
N LEU A 304 14.47 -6.00 -5.12
CA LEU A 304 13.89 -4.79 -4.56
C LEU A 304 14.57 -4.43 -3.24
N HIS A 305 14.65 -5.38 -2.31
CA HIS A 305 15.31 -5.17 -1.01
C HIS A 305 16.79 -4.75 -1.14
N LYS A 306 17.51 -5.36 -2.09
CA LYS A 306 18.91 -5.03 -2.36
C LYS A 306 19.13 -3.59 -2.82
N HIS A 307 18.20 -3.05 -3.62
CA HIS A 307 18.34 -1.75 -4.26
C HIS A 307 17.59 -0.62 -3.57
N ASP A 308 16.69 -0.95 -2.64
CA ASP A 308 15.87 0.03 -1.92
C ASP A 308 16.61 0.65 -0.73
N ALA A 309 17.14 1.84 -0.95
CA ALA A 309 17.89 2.58 0.08
C ALA A 309 17.03 3.09 1.24
N TYR A 310 15.71 3.11 1.11
CA TYR A 310 14.78 3.58 2.15
C TYR A 310 14.19 2.44 2.97
N SER A 311 14.39 1.18 2.54
CA SER A 311 13.85 -0.01 3.22
C SER A 311 12.33 0.06 3.39
N HIS A 312 11.62 0.41 2.33
CA HIS A 312 10.16 0.43 2.34
C HIS A 312 9.56 -0.91 2.77
N PRO A 313 8.37 -0.93 3.37
CA PRO A 313 7.67 -2.16 3.68
C PRO A 313 7.50 -3.01 2.42
N LEU A 314 7.83 -4.31 2.52
CA LEU A 314 7.75 -5.25 1.42
C LEU A 314 6.93 -6.46 1.82
N SER A 315 5.93 -6.79 1.01
CA SER A 315 5.10 -7.99 1.10
C SER A 315 4.81 -8.50 -0.30
N GLY A 316 4.25 -9.71 -0.38
CA GLY A 316 3.51 -10.15 -1.55
C GLY A 316 2.03 -10.17 -1.23
N HIS A 317 1.18 -9.74 -2.15
CA HIS A 317 -0.26 -9.93 -1.99
C HIS A 317 -0.56 -11.42 -2.02
N GLN A 318 -0.96 -11.96 -0.87
CA GLN A 318 -1.29 -13.37 -0.72
C GLN A 318 -2.65 -13.67 -1.32
N GLU A 319 -2.78 -14.87 -1.84
CA GLU A 319 -4.07 -15.41 -2.20
C GLU A 319 -5.02 -15.45 -0.99
N ASN A 320 -6.31 -15.62 -1.29
CA ASN A 320 -7.35 -15.83 -0.31
C ASN A 320 -6.94 -16.86 0.75
N VAL A 321 -7.18 -16.56 2.01
CA VAL A 321 -6.83 -17.43 3.17
C VAL A 321 -7.37 -18.86 3.09
N TRP A 322 -8.34 -19.13 2.21
CA TRP A 322 -8.82 -20.48 1.91
C TRP A 322 -7.81 -21.34 1.15
N HIS A 323 -6.82 -20.71 0.52
CA HIS A 323 -5.83 -21.37 -0.33
C HIS A 323 -4.41 -21.31 0.25
N THR A 324 -4.04 -20.21 0.89
CA THR A 324 -2.71 -19.98 1.44
C THR A 324 -2.78 -19.37 2.83
N THR A 325 -1.93 -19.84 3.74
CA THR A 325 -1.75 -19.27 5.08
C THR A 325 -0.28 -19.15 5.42
N VAL A 326 0.03 -18.43 6.49
CA VAL A 326 1.43 -18.26 6.92
C VAL A 326 2.08 -19.61 7.26
N THR A 327 1.40 -20.43 8.04
CA THR A 327 2.00 -21.65 8.61
C THR A 327 1.41 -22.95 8.05
N GLY A 328 0.45 -22.86 7.15
CA GLY A 328 -0.30 -24.03 6.66
C GLY A 328 -1.32 -24.58 7.66
N ARG A 329 -1.54 -23.92 8.80
CA ARG A 329 -2.57 -24.32 9.79
C ARG A 329 -3.99 -23.98 9.36
N GLY A 330 -4.15 -23.17 8.34
CA GLY A 330 -5.37 -22.47 7.98
C GLY A 330 -6.54 -23.32 7.52
N PHE A 331 -7.39 -22.73 6.73
CA PHE A 331 -8.74 -23.14 6.40
C PHE A 331 -8.82 -24.09 5.22
N GLY A 332 -9.80 -25.00 5.22
CA GLY A 332 -10.19 -25.77 4.05
C GLY A 332 -9.00 -26.39 3.32
N ALA A 333 -8.85 -26.10 2.03
CA ALA A 333 -7.75 -26.58 1.20
C ALA A 333 -6.37 -26.03 1.59
N ALA A 334 -6.31 -24.91 2.30
CA ALA A 334 -5.06 -24.30 2.76
C ALA A 334 -4.46 -25.00 4.00
N ALA A 335 -5.22 -25.85 4.67
CA ALA A 335 -4.75 -26.57 5.86
C ALA A 335 -3.73 -27.67 5.51
N SER A 336 -2.58 -27.30 4.95
CA SER A 336 -1.44 -28.19 4.71
C SER A 336 -0.13 -27.40 4.68
N GLU A 337 0.97 -28.02 5.11
CA GLU A 337 2.32 -27.41 5.01
C GLU A 337 2.69 -27.06 3.56
N GLU A 338 2.11 -27.74 2.59
CA GLU A 338 2.36 -27.51 1.17
C GLU A 338 1.78 -26.18 0.67
N ARG A 339 0.83 -25.61 1.42
CA ARG A 339 0.19 -24.32 1.09
C ARG A 339 0.59 -23.19 2.03
N ALA A 340 1.61 -23.40 2.85
CA ALA A 340 2.21 -22.31 3.61
C ALA A 340 2.91 -21.32 2.67
N SER A 341 2.78 -20.03 2.94
CA SER A 341 3.47 -19.00 2.15
C SER A 341 4.98 -19.24 2.15
N VAL A 342 5.62 -19.11 1.00
CA VAL A 342 7.08 -19.18 0.87
C VAL A 342 7.78 -18.14 1.76
N PHE A 343 7.14 -17.02 2.05
CA PHE A 343 7.64 -15.97 2.93
C PHE A 343 7.46 -16.26 4.44
N ALA A 344 6.83 -17.38 4.80
CA ALA A 344 6.71 -17.80 6.20
C ALA A 344 8.07 -18.13 6.82
N SER A 345 9.02 -18.63 6.03
CA SER A 345 10.39 -18.88 6.48
C SER A 345 11.11 -17.59 6.87
N GLU A 346 11.64 -17.51 8.09
CA GLU A 346 12.44 -16.38 8.56
C GLU A 346 13.72 -16.17 7.73
N GLU A 347 14.28 -17.22 7.16
CA GLU A 347 15.42 -17.12 6.23
C GLU A 347 15.02 -16.40 4.95
N VAL A 348 13.90 -16.81 4.34
CA VAL A 348 13.37 -16.17 3.12
C VAL A 348 12.99 -14.74 3.43
N ALA A 349 12.28 -14.46 4.51
CA ALA A 349 11.89 -13.11 4.90
C ALA A 349 13.10 -12.18 5.07
N ARG A 350 14.14 -12.63 5.79
CA ARG A 350 15.37 -11.84 5.97
C ARG A 350 16.11 -11.57 4.65
N ARG A 351 16.11 -12.53 3.73
CA ARG A 351 16.77 -12.41 2.43
C ARG A 351 16.01 -11.50 1.47
N THR A 352 14.70 -11.56 1.51
CA THR A 352 13.81 -10.81 0.62
C THR A 352 13.40 -9.44 1.18
N GLY A 353 13.63 -9.17 2.47
CA GLY A 353 13.11 -7.98 3.13
C GLY A 353 11.62 -8.02 3.41
N HIS A 354 10.94 -9.18 3.22
CA HIS A 354 9.52 -9.34 3.52
C HIS A 354 9.25 -9.10 5.01
N ASN A 355 8.47 -8.07 5.32
CA ASN A 355 8.35 -7.58 6.69
C ASN A 355 6.92 -7.24 7.14
N TRP A 356 5.91 -7.52 6.32
CA TRP A 356 4.49 -7.44 6.66
C TRP A 356 3.68 -8.41 5.80
N TRP A 357 2.41 -8.66 6.16
CA TRP A 357 1.52 -9.58 5.45
C TRP A 357 0.39 -8.82 4.79
N ALA A 358 0.32 -8.86 3.46
CA ALA A 358 -0.81 -8.38 2.67
C ALA A 358 -1.79 -9.55 2.45
N VAL A 359 -2.82 -9.63 3.28
CA VAL A 359 -3.72 -10.79 3.37
C VAL A 359 -5.00 -10.52 2.60
N GLN A 360 -5.45 -11.46 1.78
CA GLN A 360 -6.79 -11.43 1.18
C GLN A 360 -7.76 -12.20 2.09
N TRP A 361 -8.58 -11.46 2.84
CA TRP A 361 -9.47 -12.05 3.83
C TRP A 361 -10.87 -11.43 3.81
N SER A 362 -11.88 -12.30 3.75
CA SER A 362 -13.29 -11.94 3.82
C SER A 362 -13.91 -12.51 5.10
N PRO A 363 -13.89 -11.76 6.23
CA PRO A 363 -14.46 -12.24 7.48
C PRO A 363 -15.96 -12.54 7.35
N SER A 364 -16.41 -13.59 8.05
CA SER A 364 -17.83 -13.90 8.17
C SER A 364 -18.56 -12.80 8.91
N LEU A 365 -19.77 -12.46 8.45
CA LEU A 365 -20.67 -11.51 9.12
C LEU A 365 -21.72 -12.21 10.01
N SER A 366 -21.76 -13.54 10.01
CA SER A 366 -22.71 -14.36 10.80
C SER A 366 -22.06 -15.22 11.87
N ASP A 367 -20.76 -15.48 11.75
CA ASP A 367 -20.00 -16.36 12.63
C ASP A 367 -18.87 -15.59 13.34
N PRO A 368 -18.36 -16.08 14.46
CA PRO A 368 -17.21 -15.46 15.10
C PRO A 368 -15.99 -15.59 14.19
N VAL A 369 -15.08 -14.63 14.34
CA VAL A 369 -13.76 -14.70 13.69
C VAL A 369 -13.06 -15.98 14.11
N ASP A 370 -12.52 -16.72 13.14
CA ASP A 370 -11.79 -17.94 13.41
C ASP A 370 -10.50 -17.65 14.18
N PRO A 371 -10.35 -18.20 15.39
CA PRO A 371 -9.18 -17.95 16.23
C PRO A 371 -7.89 -18.51 15.63
N ASP A 372 -7.93 -19.61 14.88
CA ASP A 372 -6.75 -20.20 14.29
C ASP A 372 -6.20 -19.33 13.16
N LEU A 373 -7.07 -18.71 12.35
CA LEU A 373 -6.66 -17.72 11.36
C LEU A 373 -5.94 -16.53 12.00
N VAL A 374 -6.56 -15.94 13.02
CA VAL A 374 -5.96 -14.76 13.67
C VAL A 374 -4.63 -15.15 14.31
N LYS A 375 -4.54 -16.26 15.00
CA LYS A 375 -3.30 -16.75 15.63
C LYS A 375 -2.20 -17.01 14.61
N ASP A 376 -2.56 -17.54 13.43
CA ASP A 376 -1.61 -17.82 12.37
C ASP A 376 -0.81 -16.57 11.94
N TYR A 377 -1.47 -15.42 11.89
CA TYR A 377 -0.83 -14.13 11.58
C TYR A 377 -0.34 -13.39 12.83
N TRP A 378 -1.11 -13.41 13.92
CA TRP A 378 -0.78 -12.67 15.14
C TRP A 378 0.49 -13.18 15.84
N GLU A 379 0.76 -14.48 15.78
CA GLU A 379 1.96 -15.08 16.36
C GLU A 379 3.23 -14.78 15.56
N THR A 380 3.13 -14.33 14.30
CA THR A 380 4.30 -13.92 13.54
C THR A 380 4.91 -12.63 14.11
N SER A 381 6.18 -12.37 13.82
CA SER A 381 6.85 -11.11 14.21
C SER A 381 6.42 -9.91 13.34
N ARG A 382 5.66 -10.13 12.28
CA ARG A 382 5.34 -9.16 11.23
C ARG A 382 3.89 -8.68 11.35
N PRO A 383 3.59 -7.38 11.11
CA PRO A 383 2.22 -6.90 11.04
C PRO A 383 1.46 -7.56 9.89
N ALA A 384 0.17 -7.82 10.11
CA ALA A 384 -0.75 -8.29 9.08
C ALA A 384 -1.81 -7.22 8.78
N ILE A 385 -2.16 -7.07 7.52
CA ILE A 385 -3.17 -6.14 7.02
C ILE A 385 -4.15 -6.93 6.18
N ASN A 386 -5.44 -6.77 6.42
CA ASN A 386 -6.46 -7.26 5.49
C ASN A 386 -6.42 -6.38 4.22
N TYR A 387 -5.53 -6.76 3.30
CA TYR A 387 -5.18 -5.98 2.12
C TYR A 387 -6.27 -6.00 1.06
N GLU A 388 -7.03 -7.11 0.99
CA GLU A 388 -8.15 -7.26 0.06
C GLU A 388 -9.29 -8.03 0.73
N GLY A 389 -10.41 -7.35 0.93
CA GLY A 389 -11.67 -7.95 1.35
C GLY A 389 -12.66 -8.10 0.20
N ARG A 390 -13.94 -8.37 0.52
CA ARG A 390 -15.01 -8.36 -0.47
C ARG A 390 -15.31 -6.94 -0.92
N TYR A 391 -15.46 -6.74 -2.22
CA TYR A 391 -15.77 -5.46 -2.83
C TYR A 391 -17.24 -5.07 -2.67
N CYS A 392 -17.47 -3.82 -2.29
CA CYS A 392 -18.81 -3.24 -2.29
C CYS A 392 -19.39 -3.18 -3.70
N GLY A 393 -20.63 -3.62 -3.86
CA GLY A 393 -21.31 -3.68 -5.15
C GLY A 393 -20.97 -4.92 -5.99
N LEU A 394 -20.07 -5.80 -5.52
CA LEU A 394 -19.68 -7.04 -6.20
C LEU A 394 -19.97 -8.28 -5.35
N TRP A 395 -19.41 -8.36 -4.15
CA TRP A 395 -19.54 -9.51 -3.25
C TRP A 395 -20.21 -9.15 -1.93
N THR A 396 -20.36 -7.86 -1.65
CA THR A 396 -21.05 -7.35 -0.46
C THR A 396 -21.69 -5.99 -0.75
N LYS A 397 -22.54 -5.52 0.16
CA LYS A 397 -23.11 -4.16 0.17
C LYS A 397 -22.35 -3.26 1.16
N ASP A 398 -22.84 -2.04 1.32
CA ASP A 398 -22.28 -1.05 2.26
C ASP A 398 -22.10 -1.59 3.68
N PHE A 399 -23.06 -2.38 4.17
CA PHE A 399 -22.98 -2.97 5.51
C PHE A 399 -21.77 -3.91 5.61
N GLY A 400 -21.64 -4.87 4.70
CA GLY A 400 -20.55 -5.86 4.75
C GLY A 400 -19.19 -5.23 4.51
N ALA A 401 -19.07 -4.30 3.56
CA ALA A 401 -17.80 -3.60 3.31
C ALA A 401 -17.34 -2.80 4.55
N ARG A 402 -18.27 -2.10 5.23
CA ARG A 402 -17.98 -1.42 6.49
C ARG A 402 -17.58 -2.40 7.59
N ALA A 403 -18.34 -3.48 7.73
CA ALA A 403 -18.12 -4.47 8.79
C ALA A 403 -16.74 -5.14 8.68
N GLN A 404 -16.28 -5.43 7.47
CA GLN A 404 -14.94 -6.01 7.25
C GLN A 404 -13.82 -5.11 7.82
N GLY A 405 -13.92 -3.80 7.65
CA GLY A 405 -12.94 -2.86 8.22
C GLY A 405 -12.89 -2.95 9.75
N TRP A 406 -14.05 -2.88 10.42
CA TRP A 406 -14.11 -2.99 11.87
C TRP A 406 -13.62 -4.35 12.40
N ILE A 407 -14.07 -5.44 11.76
CA ILE A 407 -13.65 -6.79 12.14
C ILE A 407 -12.13 -6.94 11.97
N SER A 408 -11.56 -6.44 10.87
CA SER A 408 -10.11 -6.53 10.62
C SER A 408 -9.31 -5.88 11.74
N PHE A 409 -9.59 -4.63 12.09
CA PHE A 409 -8.87 -3.94 13.16
C PHE A 409 -9.03 -4.61 14.53
N LEU A 410 -10.24 -5.08 14.86
CA LEU A 410 -10.51 -5.73 16.14
C LEU A 410 -10.03 -7.19 16.19
N SER A 411 -9.61 -7.75 15.07
CA SER A 411 -9.00 -9.09 14.99
C SER A 411 -7.47 -9.04 14.88
N GLY A 412 -6.86 -7.85 15.04
CA GLY A 412 -5.41 -7.72 15.03
C GLY A 412 -4.79 -7.58 13.64
N PHE A 413 -5.59 -7.42 12.58
CA PHE A 413 -5.14 -6.96 11.29
C PHE A 413 -5.18 -5.43 11.28
N PHE A 414 -4.08 -4.78 11.65
CA PHE A 414 -4.06 -3.32 11.81
C PHE A 414 -3.99 -2.56 10.50
N GLY A 415 -4.93 -2.87 9.61
CA GLY A 415 -5.20 -2.22 8.35
C GLY A 415 -6.29 -2.94 7.56
N TYR A 416 -6.92 -2.19 6.67
CA TYR A 416 -7.98 -2.68 5.81
C TYR A 416 -7.86 -2.05 4.42
N GLY A 417 -7.90 -2.90 3.38
CA GLY A 417 -8.05 -2.53 1.98
C GLY A 417 -9.52 -2.61 1.58
N TYR A 418 -10.16 -1.46 1.47
CA TYR A 418 -11.51 -1.32 0.95
C TYR A 418 -11.50 -1.46 -0.58
N GLY A 419 -12.60 -1.92 -1.16
CA GLY A 419 -12.79 -1.93 -2.61
C GLY A 419 -14.25 -1.70 -3.01
N ALA A 420 -14.43 -1.07 -4.16
CA ALA A 420 -15.71 -0.89 -4.82
C ALA A 420 -15.64 -1.40 -6.27
N ILE A 421 -16.68 -2.09 -6.73
CA ILE A 421 -16.66 -2.84 -8.00
C ILE A 421 -16.16 -2.02 -9.20
N ASP A 422 -16.71 -0.83 -9.44
CA ASP A 422 -16.38 -0.03 -10.63
C ASP A 422 -15.13 0.85 -10.43
N ILE A 423 -14.50 0.78 -9.23
CA ILE A 423 -13.25 1.45 -8.92
C ILE A 423 -12.08 0.48 -9.02
N TRP A 424 -12.17 -0.72 -8.41
CA TRP A 424 -11.05 -1.66 -8.31
C TRP A 424 -10.45 -2.07 -9.66
N LEU A 425 -11.25 -2.17 -10.70
CA LEU A 425 -10.82 -2.50 -12.07
C LEU A 425 -11.44 -1.53 -13.09
N TYR A 426 -11.64 -0.32 -12.71
CA TYR A 426 -12.16 0.83 -13.44
C TYR A 426 -12.91 0.46 -14.73
N GLN A 427 -14.22 0.26 -14.63
CA GLN A 427 -15.14 -0.07 -15.73
C GLN A 427 -14.66 -1.18 -16.69
N SER A 428 -13.91 -2.15 -16.18
CA SER A 428 -13.34 -3.25 -16.99
C SER A 428 -14.36 -4.12 -17.73
N GLY A 429 -15.64 -3.87 -17.53
CA GLY A 429 -16.69 -4.71 -18.10
C GLY A 429 -16.79 -6.09 -17.45
N TYR A 430 -16.26 -6.28 -16.24
CA TYR A 430 -16.33 -7.54 -15.51
C TYR A 430 -17.78 -7.96 -15.32
N ASP A 431 -18.22 -8.96 -16.09
CA ASP A 431 -19.59 -9.48 -16.11
C ASP A 431 -19.75 -10.52 -15.02
N ILE A 432 -20.37 -10.13 -13.92
CA ILE A 432 -20.75 -11.08 -12.87
C ILE A 432 -22.22 -11.36 -13.01
N ASP A 433 -22.54 -12.48 -13.66
CA ASP A 433 -23.90 -12.95 -13.83
C ASP A 433 -24.48 -13.64 -12.60
N THR A 434 -23.65 -13.89 -11.58
CA THR A 434 -24.06 -14.63 -10.39
C THR A 434 -24.48 -13.73 -9.25
N GLU A 435 -25.55 -14.10 -8.55
CA GLU A 435 -25.84 -13.58 -7.23
C GLU A 435 -24.72 -13.96 -6.28
N SER A 436 -24.27 -13.01 -5.47
CA SER A 436 -23.28 -13.24 -4.42
C SER A 436 -23.86 -12.89 -3.06
N THR A 437 -23.49 -13.65 -2.06
CA THR A 437 -23.89 -13.39 -0.68
C THR A 437 -22.73 -13.66 0.26
N ASP A 438 -22.58 -12.80 1.28
CA ASP A 438 -21.68 -13.02 2.40
C ASP A 438 -22.38 -13.71 3.59
N GLY A 439 -23.59 -14.22 3.35
CA GLY A 439 -24.47 -14.82 4.36
C GLY A 439 -25.41 -13.82 5.05
N VAL A 440 -25.21 -12.53 4.85
CA VAL A 440 -25.99 -11.43 5.45
C VAL A 440 -26.51 -10.44 4.42
N ASP A 441 -25.65 -10.07 3.46
CA ASP A 441 -25.96 -9.14 2.37
C ASP A 441 -25.94 -9.88 1.02
N THR A 442 -27.09 -9.98 0.36
CA THR A 442 -27.18 -10.55 -0.98
C THR A 442 -27.03 -9.46 -2.02
N ILE A 443 -26.08 -9.66 -2.94
CA ILE A 443 -25.96 -8.86 -4.15
C ILE A 443 -26.89 -9.43 -5.22
N THR A 444 -27.78 -8.60 -5.72
CA THR A 444 -28.70 -8.95 -6.81
C THR A 444 -28.24 -8.36 -8.13
N PRO A 445 -28.75 -8.81 -9.29
CA PRO A 445 -28.45 -8.19 -10.59
C PRO A 445 -28.74 -6.68 -10.65
N GLU A 446 -29.69 -6.19 -9.85
CA GLU A 446 -30.04 -4.76 -9.77
C GLU A 446 -29.01 -3.94 -8.97
N ASP A 447 -28.27 -4.57 -8.08
CA ASP A 447 -27.17 -3.93 -7.32
C ASP A 447 -25.89 -3.80 -8.16
N LYS A 448 -25.83 -4.44 -9.32
CA LYS A 448 -24.64 -4.54 -10.15
C LYS A 448 -24.48 -3.33 -11.08
N ARG A 449 -23.23 -3.00 -11.33
CA ARG A 449 -22.78 -2.07 -12.37
C ARG A 449 -23.41 -0.69 -12.33
N LYS A 450 -22.92 0.05 -11.39
CA LYS A 450 -23.02 1.50 -11.42
C LYS A 450 -21.90 2.06 -12.27
N HIS A 451 -22.05 3.29 -12.70
CA HIS A 451 -20.94 4.05 -13.21
C HIS A 451 -19.94 4.31 -12.06
N TRP A 452 -18.63 4.35 -12.32
CA TRP A 452 -17.61 4.60 -11.28
C TRP A 452 -17.94 5.83 -10.42
N SER A 453 -18.56 6.86 -11.02
CA SER A 453 -18.99 8.08 -10.32
C SER A 453 -20.09 7.89 -9.28
N GLU A 454 -20.83 6.78 -9.36
CA GLU A 454 -21.77 6.37 -8.32
C GLU A 454 -21.09 5.48 -7.29
N SER A 455 -20.21 4.57 -7.74
CA SER A 455 -19.50 3.64 -6.88
C SER A 455 -18.49 4.33 -5.96
N ILE A 456 -17.91 5.47 -6.39
CA ILE A 456 -17.03 6.30 -5.54
C ILE A 456 -17.77 6.86 -4.32
N GLU A 457 -19.09 7.02 -4.42
CA GLU A 457 -19.97 7.57 -3.38
C GLU A 457 -20.72 6.49 -2.58
N TYR A 458 -20.33 5.21 -2.65
CA TYR A 458 -20.89 4.21 -1.75
C TYR A 458 -20.80 4.66 -0.31
N ALA A 459 -21.90 4.48 0.45
CA ALA A 459 -21.97 4.92 1.84
C ALA A 459 -20.85 4.32 2.69
N SER A 460 -20.48 3.05 2.44
CA SER A 460 -19.39 2.37 3.14
C SER A 460 -18.04 3.07 2.96
N ALA A 461 -17.74 3.58 1.78
CA ALA A 461 -16.52 4.34 1.53
C ALA A 461 -16.47 5.62 2.38
N GLY A 462 -17.57 6.40 2.38
CA GLY A 462 -17.68 7.59 3.23
C GLY A 462 -17.70 7.27 4.74
N GLN A 463 -18.06 6.05 5.13
CA GLN A 463 -18.08 5.61 6.53
C GLN A 463 -16.72 5.13 7.04
N MET A 464 -15.73 4.91 6.16
CA MET A 464 -14.37 4.54 6.57
C MET A 464 -13.71 5.64 7.41
N ILE A 465 -14.04 6.91 7.19
CA ILE A 465 -13.55 7.99 8.04
C ILE A 465 -14.02 7.85 9.50
N HIS A 466 -15.19 7.25 9.73
CA HIS A 466 -15.69 7.03 11.08
C HIS A 466 -14.90 5.94 11.81
N LEU A 467 -14.52 4.88 11.10
CA LEU A 467 -13.59 3.86 11.61
C LEU A 467 -12.26 4.51 12.02
N ARG A 468 -11.66 5.28 11.11
CA ARG A 468 -10.39 5.95 11.36
C ARG A 468 -10.46 6.90 12.54
N ASN A 469 -11.43 7.82 12.55
CA ASN A 469 -11.58 8.80 13.62
C ASN A 469 -11.82 8.14 14.98
N PHE A 470 -12.59 7.04 15.02
CA PHE A 470 -12.82 6.28 16.25
C PHE A 470 -11.51 5.66 16.76
N MET A 471 -10.77 4.96 15.89
CA MET A 471 -9.52 4.30 16.26
C MET A 471 -8.46 5.34 16.68
N GLU A 472 -8.26 6.40 15.91
CA GLU A 472 -7.30 7.47 16.23
C GLU A 472 -7.69 8.28 17.49
N SER A 473 -8.87 8.06 18.10
CA SER A 473 -9.29 8.69 19.35
C SER A 473 -8.64 8.10 20.61
N PHE A 474 -7.87 7.05 20.50
CA PHE A 474 -7.14 6.38 21.57
C PHE A 474 -5.93 5.62 20.99
N ASP A 475 -5.10 5.03 21.85
CA ASP A 475 -3.91 4.28 21.45
C ASP A 475 -4.26 2.91 20.84
N TRP A 476 -4.96 2.92 19.69
CA TRP A 476 -5.50 1.75 18.99
C TRP A 476 -4.44 0.68 18.67
N TRP A 477 -3.20 1.08 18.50
CA TRP A 477 -2.08 0.18 18.19
C TRP A 477 -1.69 -0.73 19.36
N ASN A 478 -2.25 -0.51 20.54
CA ASN A 478 -2.11 -1.35 21.73
C ASN A 478 -3.26 -2.36 21.88
N LEU A 479 -4.22 -2.38 20.97
CA LEU A 479 -5.30 -3.36 20.99
C LEU A 479 -4.77 -4.79 20.84
N VAL A 480 -5.30 -5.69 21.64
CA VAL A 480 -5.07 -7.13 21.56
C VAL A 480 -6.42 -7.78 21.26
N PRO A 481 -6.54 -8.61 20.20
CA PRO A 481 -7.79 -9.28 19.88
C PRO A 481 -8.19 -10.27 20.98
N VAL A 482 -9.49 -10.32 21.29
CA VAL A 482 -10.11 -11.30 22.17
C VAL A 482 -10.88 -12.27 21.29
N LEU A 483 -10.38 -13.49 21.17
CA LEU A 483 -10.88 -14.48 20.22
C LEU A 483 -12.01 -15.30 20.81
N SER A 484 -12.76 -16.00 19.96
CA SER A 484 -13.94 -16.77 20.35
C SER A 484 -13.64 -17.96 21.28
N ASP A 485 -12.41 -18.42 21.34
CA ASP A 485 -11.91 -19.45 22.26
C ASP A 485 -11.38 -18.87 23.61
N ASP A 486 -11.28 -17.54 23.73
CA ASP A 486 -11.02 -16.85 24.98
C ASP A 486 -12.32 -16.79 25.83
N LYS A 487 -12.19 -17.04 27.11
CA LYS A 487 -13.32 -17.00 28.04
C LYS A 487 -13.64 -15.59 28.56
N ALA A 488 -12.96 -14.58 28.07
CA ALA A 488 -13.15 -13.19 28.52
C ALA A 488 -14.49 -12.57 28.10
N PHE A 489 -15.22 -13.19 27.16
CA PHE A 489 -16.52 -12.71 26.70
C PHE A 489 -17.50 -13.85 26.42
N GLU A 490 -18.68 -13.76 27.04
CA GLU A 490 -19.83 -14.63 26.77
C GLU A 490 -20.83 -13.88 25.89
N ALA A 491 -20.78 -14.11 24.59
CA ALA A 491 -21.63 -13.42 23.61
C ALA A 491 -23.04 -14.01 23.57
N SER A 492 -24.05 -13.14 23.44
CA SER A 492 -25.44 -13.54 23.15
C SER A 492 -25.63 -13.88 21.65
N SER A 493 -24.75 -13.39 20.77
CA SER A 493 -24.71 -13.68 19.34
C SER A 493 -23.28 -14.03 18.93
N ARG A 494 -23.13 -14.86 17.89
CA ARG A 494 -21.82 -15.23 17.36
C ARG A 494 -21.16 -14.12 16.52
N ALA A 495 -21.95 -13.20 15.96
CA ALA A 495 -21.47 -12.17 15.05
C ALA A 495 -20.98 -10.94 15.81
N TYR A 496 -19.74 -10.96 16.24
CA TYR A 496 -19.04 -9.84 16.88
C TYR A 496 -17.52 -9.92 16.61
N ALA A 497 -16.84 -8.77 16.83
CA ALA A 497 -15.39 -8.71 16.97
C ALA A 497 -15.03 -7.93 18.24
N TYR A 498 -14.00 -8.34 18.95
CA TYR A 498 -13.59 -7.76 20.22
C TYR A 498 -12.08 -7.64 20.33
N ALA A 499 -11.62 -6.46 20.73
CA ALA A 499 -10.23 -6.23 21.10
C ALA A 499 -10.13 -5.32 22.32
N ARG A 500 -9.03 -5.38 23.06
CA ARG A 500 -8.82 -4.57 24.26
C ARG A 500 -7.38 -4.13 24.46
N THR A 501 -7.22 -3.03 25.17
CA THR A 501 -6.00 -2.65 25.88
C THR A 501 -6.23 -2.87 27.39
N PRO A 502 -5.24 -2.62 28.27
CA PRO A 502 -5.47 -2.67 29.72
C PRO A 502 -6.63 -1.76 30.20
N ASP A 503 -6.84 -0.62 29.54
CA ASP A 503 -7.77 0.44 30.00
C ASP A 503 -8.97 0.64 29.07
N THR A 504 -9.03 -0.04 27.93
CA THR A 504 -10.06 0.16 26.91
C THR A 504 -10.50 -1.16 26.31
N HIS A 505 -11.82 -1.39 26.27
CA HIS A 505 -12.41 -2.51 25.54
C HIS A 505 -13.20 -1.96 24.35
N VAL A 506 -13.08 -2.57 23.19
CA VAL A 506 -13.81 -2.21 21.96
C VAL A 506 -14.46 -3.46 21.39
N LEU A 507 -15.81 -3.43 21.32
CA LEU A 507 -16.59 -4.52 20.75
C LEU A 507 -17.39 -3.99 19.56
N TYR A 508 -17.35 -4.68 18.46
CA TYR A 508 -18.19 -4.42 17.29
C TYR A 508 -19.23 -5.53 17.15
N PHE A 509 -20.50 -5.17 17.23
CA PHE A 509 -21.62 -6.09 17.11
C PHE A 509 -22.22 -6.02 15.72
N VAL A 510 -22.07 -7.11 14.97
CA VAL A 510 -22.49 -7.25 13.57
C VAL A 510 -23.94 -7.72 13.45
N ALA A 511 -24.37 -8.62 14.36
CA ALA A 511 -25.68 -9.27 14.29
C ALA A 511 -26.86 -8.31 14.29
N LYS A 512 -27.87 -8.60 13.52
CA LYS A 512 -29.17 -7.90 13.50
C LYS A 512 -30.03 -8.26 14.72
N SER A 513 -29.45 -8.17 15.92
CA SER A 513 -30.09 -8.37 17.22
C SER A 513 -29.69 -7.24 18.15
N LYS A 514 -30.51 -6.94 19.15
CA LYS A 514 -30.14 -6.01 20.22
C LYS A 514 -29.27 -6.65 21.30
N ASP A 515 -29.27 -7.97 21.36
CA ASP A 515 -28.55 -8.71 22.39
C ASP A 515 -27.03 -8.55 22.22
N THR A 516 -26.33 -8.45 23.33
CA THR A 516 -24.88 -8.22 23.37
C THR A 516 -24.13 -9.36 24.04
N GLY A 517 -24.14 -9.43 25.35
CA GLY A 517 -23.39 -10.42 26.12
C GLY A 517 -22.85 -9.87 27.42
N GLU A 518 -21.78 -10.52 27.90
CA GLU A 518 -21.17 -10.23 29.19
C GLU A 518 -19.65 -10.41 29.12
N ILE A 519 -18.91 -9.41 29.59
CA ILE A 519 -17.46 -9.55 29.80
C ILE A 519 -17.24 -10.22 31.16
N THR A 520 -16.35 -11.19 31.22
CA THR A 520 -16.24 -12.11 32.38
C THR A 520 -14.96 -11.96 33.21
N ASP A 521 -14.05 -11.07 32.81
CA ASP A 521 -12.73 -10.91 33.45
C ASP A 521 -12.40 -9.46 33.84
N ILE A 522 -13.43 -8.68 34.15
CA ILE A 522 -13.28 -7.33 34.71
C ILE A 522 -12.94 -7.44 36.21
N GLN A 523 -12.21 -6.46 36.74
CA GLN A 523 -12.01 -6.36 38.19
C GLN A 523 -13.37 -6.26 38.92
N PRO A 524 -13.57 -7.02 40.03
CA PRO A 524 -14.81 -6.93 40.82
C PRO A 524 -15.12 -5.50 41.30
N ASP A 525 -16.40 -5.18 41.34
CA ASP A 525 -16.95 -3.89 41.85
C ASP A 525 -16.34 -2.65 41.13
N LYS A 526 -15.83 -2.81 39.91
CA LYS A 526 -15.26 -1.71 39.13
C LYS A 526 -16.31 -0.99 38.31
N THR A 527 -16.41 0.33 38.46
CA THR A 527 -17.26 1.17 37.61
C THR A 527 -16.52 1.61 36.37
N LEU A 528 -17.13 1.35 35.22
CA LEU A 528 -16.59 1.61 33.89
C LEU A 528 -17.55 2.50 33.10
N LYS A 529 -16.99 3.36 32.26
CA LYS A 529 -17.72 4.20 31.32
C LYS A 529 -17.98 3.45 30.04
N VAL A 530 -19.21 3.30 29.63
CA VAL A 530 -19.65 2.55 28.46
C VAL A 530 -20.33 3.50 27.47
N THR A 531 -19.83 3.51 26.24
CA THR A 531 -20.27 4.44 25.19
C THR A 531 -20.58 3.68 23.91
N TRP A 532 -21.80 3.82 23.40
CA TRP A 532 -22.16 3.37 22.07
C TRP A 532 -21.70 4.36 21.01
N TYR A 533 -21.07 3.84 19.97
CA TYR A 533 -20.64 4.58 18.79
C TYR A 533 -21.32 4.02 17.55
N ASN A 534 -21.92 4.91 16.75
CA ASN A 534 -22.59 4.55 15.51
C ASN A 534 -21.57 4.56 14.35
N PRO A 535 -21.18 3.40 13.80
CA PRO A 535 -20.18 3.32 12.71
C PRO A 535 -20.68 3.88 11.38
N ARG A 536 -22.01 4.13 11.26
CA ARG A 536 -22.65 4.67 10.05
C ARG A 536 -22.63 6.19 10.02
N SER A 537 -22.74 6.85 11.18
CA SER A 537 -22.78 8.32 11.29
C SER A 537 -21.57 8.94 11.98
N GLY A 538 -20.74 8.14 12.66
CA GLY A 538 -19.63 8.65 13.46
C GLY A 538 -20.05 9.30 14.80
N GLU A 539 -21.30 9.14 15.22
CA GLU A 539 -21.82 9.74 16.45
C GLU A 539 -21.69 8.81 17.64
N SER A 540 -21.31 9.37 18.79
CA SER A 540 -21.36 8.69 20.08
C SER A 540 -22.63 9.04 20.83
N LEU A 541 -23.25 8.03 21.45
CA LEU A 541 -24.31 8.29 22.41
C LEU A 541 -23.74 8.77 23.74
N ALA A 542 -24.61 9.31 24.59
CA ALA A 542 -24.21 9.68 25.94
C ALA A 542 -23.66 8.47 26.71
N PRO A 543 -22.50 8.58 27.35
CA PRO A 543 -21.91 7.49 28.12
C PRO A 543 -22.79 7.13 29.32
N VAL A 544 -22.75 5.85 29.69
CA VAL A 544 -23.38 5.35 30.91
C VAL A 544 -22.33 4.66 31.77
N ASP A 545 -22.47 4.80 33.09
CA ASP A 545 -21.60 4.11 34.04
C ASP A 545 -22.19 2.73 34.36
N LEU A 546 -21.41 1.67 34.23
CA LEU A 546 -21.77 0.32 34.61
C LEU A 546 -20.74 -0.23 35.61
N THR A 547 -21.22 -0.95 36.61
CA THR A 547 -20.36 -1.55 37.61
C THR A 547 -20.36 -3.06 37.45
N SER A 548 -19.17 -3.67 37.42
CA SER A 548 -19.00 -5.13 37.38
C SER A 548 -19.49 -5.76 38.69
N GLY A 549 -19.95 -7.01 38.60
CA GLY A 549 -20.29 -7.81 39.77
C GLY A 549 -19.07 -8.19 40.61
N GLN A 550 -19.35 -8.70 41.83
CA GLN A 550 -18.29 -9.26 42.71
C GLN A 550 -17.60 -10.49 42.11
N ASP A 551 -18.20 -11.10 41.11
CA ASP A 551 -17.66 -12.21 40.32
C ASP A 551 -16.79 -11.76 39.11
N GLY A 552 -16.61 -10.45 38.94
CA GLY A 552 -15.86 -9.87 37.82
C GLY A 552 -16.60 -9.85 36.48
N ARG A 553 -17.93 -10.05 36.51
CA ARG A 553 -18.78 -10.01 35.32
C ARG A 553 -19.35 -8.62 35.08
N LEU A 554 -19.35 -8.19 33.82
CA LEU A 554 -19.98 -6.94 33.39
C LEU A 554 -20.98 -7.25 32.30
N ARG A 555 -22.27 -7.19 32.65
CA ARG A 555 -23.38 -7.29 31.70
C ARG A 555 -23.40 -6.05 30.81
N LEU A 556 -23.33 -6.24 29.49
CA LEU A 556 -23.36 -5.14 28.54
C LEU A 556 -24.80 -4.68 28.27
N PRO A 557 -24.98 -3.38 27.94
CA PRO A 557 -26.30 -2.85 27.59
C PRO A 557 -26.74 -3.37 26.23
N GLU A 558 -28.04 -3.48 26.00
CA GLU A 558 -28.56 -3.78 24.67
C GLU A 558 -28.13 -2.73 23.66
N LYS A 559 -27.98 -3.13 22.40
CA LYS A 559 -27.73 -2.18 21.30
C LYS A 559 -28.91 -1.19 21.18
N PRO A 560 -28.62 0.04 20.73
CA PRO A 560 -29.65 1.05 20.51
C PRO A 560 -30.74 0.62 19.52
N ASP A 561 -30.35 -0.11 18.48
CA ASP A 561 -31.23 -0.71 17.47
C ASP A 561 -30.71 -2.07 17.01
N THR A 562 -31.26 -2.63 15.93
CA THR A 562 -30.88 -3.92 15.36
C THR A 562 -29.74 -3.83 14.34
N GLU A 563 -29.26 -2.62 14.05
CA GLU A 563 -28.13 -2.41 13.15
C GLU A 563 -26.80 -2.69 13.84
N ASP A 564 -25.70 -2.57 13.10
CA ASP A 564 -24.34 -2.70 13.64
C ASP A 564 -23.93 -1.51 14.53
N TRP A 565 -23.25 -1.81 15.62
CA TRP A 565 -22.81 -0.83 16.61
C TRP A 565 -21.45 -1.18 17.20
N VAL A 566 -20.71 -0.14 17.58
CA VAL A 566 -19.46 -0.26 18.34
C VAL A 566 -19.71 0.12 19.79
N LEU A 567 -19.20 -0.67 20.70
CA LEU A 567 -19.21 -0.37 22.13
C LEU A 567 -17.79 -0.10 22.59
N LYS A 568 -17.53 1.09 23.13
CA LYS A 568 -16.28 1.45 23.78
C LYS A 568 -16.49 1.49 25.29
N ILE A 569 -15.61 0.79 26.01
CA ILE A 569 -15.63 0.76 27.48
C ILE A 569 -14.27 1.26 27.96
N THR A 570 -14.29 2.21 28.89
CA THR A 570 -13.06 2.78 29.49
C THR A 570 -13.18 2.86 31.00
N GLU A 571 -12.02 2.94 31.65
CA GLU A 571 -11.95 3.24 33.07
C GLU A 571 -12.41 4.64 33.41
#